data_eaeb4e795004d86ec18383c6c898eff4
#
_entry.id   eaeb4e795004d86ec18383c6c898eff4
#
_cell.length_a   1.000
_cell.length_b   1.000
_cell.length_c   1.000
_cell.angle_alpha   90.00
_cell.angle_beta   90.00
_cell.angle_gamma   90.00
#
_symmetry.space_group_name_H-M   'P 1'
#
loop_
_entity.id
_entity.type
_entity.pdbx_description
1 polymer ?
#
loop_
_entity_poly.entity_id
_entity_poly.type
_entity_poly.pdbx_seq_one_letter_code
_entity_poly.pdbx_strand_id
1 'polypeptide(L)'
;MTHPVELTSRRAIWSEPRTSRVTGLVIVSVIALSIAGCQSTSTTDMTGIDKAQGSTENISSLNEVIRNNPRDPEAYNVRGSAYGRAGKNSEAIKDFNTALQLNPNFYQAYANRALVYRNMGNTAQAAADYSKAIQINPQYDAAYIGRGNLYRQAGQLDQAMNDFQQAIQLNTTDPRAYHNRGLIYQARNQHKQAIEDFSTAISLQPDAAEPYNGRGISYVALGDDDNAFDDFNTAIKLDGDIAEGWANQALIYEHRGDKKRAAKSYARAAQLDPKYKPAIDGLARTRGA
;
A
#
# COMPACT_ATOMS: atom_id res chain seq x y z
N MET A 1 -18.06 12.53 -62.84
CA MET A 1 -17.67 11.26 -63.45
C MET A 1 -17.15 10.41 -62.30
N THR A 2 -18.02 9.75 -61.58
CA THR A 2 -18.55 8.36 -61.70
C THR A 2 -17.43 7.33 -61.75
N HIS A 3 -17.21 6.49 -60.78
CA HIS A 3 -17.95 5.27 -60.52
C HIS A 3 -17.62 4.64 -59.18
N PRO A 4 -18.52 3.90 -58.53
CA PRO A 4 -18.32 3.15 -57.31
C PRO A 4 -17.89 1.72 -57.59
N VAL A 5 -17.18 1.09 -56.67
CA VAL A 5 -16.86 -0.35 -56.72
C VAL A 5 -17.55 -1.08 -55.56
N GLU A 6 -18.30 -2.08 -55.98
CA GLU A 6 -19.19 -2.95 -55.19
C GLU A 6 -18.47 -3.90 -54.24
N LEU A 7 -19.14 -4.12 -53.11
CA LEU A 7 -18.88 -5.20 -52.16
C LEU A 7 -19.45 -6.53 -52.69
N THR A 8 -18.63 -7.57 -52.76
CA THR A 8 -19.12 -8.96 -52.87
C THR A 8 -18.81 -9.76 -51.63
N SER A 9 -19.89 -10.16 -50.98
CA SER A 9 -19.91 -11.10 -49.86
C SER A 9 -19.56 -12.52 -50.32
N ARG A 10 -18.74 -13.24 -49.58
CA ARG A 10 -18.70 -14.70 -49.64
C ARG A 10 -18.89 -15.29 -48.26
N ARG A 11 -20.01 -15.96 -48.07
CA ARG A 11 -20.31 -16.88 -46.97
C ARG A 11 -19.47 -18.14 -47.17
N ALA A 12 -18.82 -18.61 -46.14
CA ALA A 12 -18.26 -19.95 -46.06
C ALA A 12 -19.04 -20.81 -45.05
N ILE A 13 -19.41 -21.96 -45.53
CA ILE A 13 -20.32 -22.97 -44.97
C ILE A 13 -19.55 -23.80 -43.94
N TRP A 14 -20.17 -24.04 -42.80
CA TRP A 14 -19.71 -24.98 -41.77
C TRP A 14 -20.03 -26.42 -42.18
N SER A 15 -19.08 -27.32 -42.08
CA SER A 15 -19.28 -28.78 -42.09
C SER A 15 -18.58 -29.40 -40.90
N GLU A 16 -19.36 -29.99 -40.00
CA GLU A 16 -18.88 -30.85 -38.93
C GLU A 16 -18.42 -32.21 -39.45
N PRO A 17 -17.49 -32.87 -38.80
CA PRO A 17 -17.42 -34.33 -38.90
C PRO A 17 -17.65 -35.02 -37.53
N ARG A 18 -18.36 -36.13 -37.72
CA ARG A 18 -18.88 -37.07 -36.74
C ARG A 18 -17.82 -37.75 -35.87
N THR A 19 -18.27 -38.09 -34.67
CA THR A 19 -17.68 -38.90 -33.61
C THR A 19 -17.24 -40.31 -34.07
N SER A 20 -16.08 -40.75 -33.60
CA SER A 20 -15.82 -42.17 -33.33
C SER A 20 -15.12 -42.33 -31.98
N ARG A 21 -15.75 -43.15 -31.11
CA ARG A 21 -15.21 -43.57 -29.83
C ARG A 21 -14.08 -44.57 -30.05
N VAL A 22 -12.93 -44.33 -29.45
CA VAL A 22 -11.94 -45.40 -29.21
C VAL A 22 -11.52 -45.28 -27.73
N THR A 23 -11.88 -46.29 -26.97
CA THR A 23 -11.44 -46.53 -25.61
C THR A 23 -9.99 -47.00 -25.66
N GLY A 24 -9.10 -46.16 -25.15
CA GLY A 24 -7.70 -46.54 -24.93
C GLY A 24 -7.28 -46.05 -23.55
N LEU A 25 -7.05 -46.99 -22.63
CA LEU A 25 -6.52 -46.79 -21.30
C LEU A 25 -5.05 -46.37 -21.45
N VAL A 26 -4.73 -45.09 -21.22
CA VAL A 26 -3.36 -44.59 -21.14
C VAL A 26 -3.07 -44.27 -19.69
N ILE A 27 -2.22 -45.07 -19.07
CA ILE A 27 -1.61 -44.78 -17.76
C ILE A 27 -0.64 -43.62 -17.97
N VAL A 28 -1.01 -42.43 -17.55
CA VAL A 28 -0.11 -41.28 -17.52
C VAL A 28 0.56 -41.23 -16.16
N SER A 29 1.83 -41.66 -16.15
CA SER A 29 2.74 -41.44 -15.03
C SER A 29 2.95 -39.95 -14.85
N VAL A 30 2.39 -39.37 -13.79
CA VAL A 30 2.63 -37.97 -13.40
C VAL A 30 4.03 -37.86 -12.81
N ILE A 31 4.99 -37.47 -13.61
CA ILE A 31 6.28 -36.98 -13.11
C ILE A 31 6.01 -35.60 -12.53
N ALA A 32 5.99 -35.51 -11.21
CA ALA A 32 5.97 -34.23 -10.50
C ALA A 32 7.33 -33.53 -10.74
N LEU A 33 7.41 -32.67 -11.74
CA LEU A 33 8.49 -31.69 -11.79
C LEU A 33 8.25 -30.69 -10.66
N SER A 34 9.02 -30.81 -9.59
CA SER A 34 9.18 -29.75 -8.59
C SER A 34 9.87 -28.57 -9.27
N ILE A 35 9.08 -27.61 -9.77
CA ILE A 35 9.58 -26.30 -10.12
C ILE A 35 9.97 -25.65 -8.80
N ALA A 36 11.25 -25.67 -8.45
CA ALA A 36 11.82 -24.77 -7.46
C ALA A 36 11.69 -23.36 -8.05
N GLY A 37 10.55 -22.73 -7.79
CA GLY A 37 10.37 -21.33 -8.05
C GLY A 37 11.41 -20.57 -7.25
N CYS A 38 12.33 -19.88 -7.93
CA CYS A 38 13.07 -18.79 -7.33
C CYS A 38 12.03 -17.80 -6.80
N GLN A 39 11.74 -17.87 -5.51
CA GLN A 39 11.09 -16.79 -4.82
C GLN A 39 12.04 -15.60 -4.92
N SER A 40 11.73 -14.67 -5.80
CA SER A 40 12.26 -13.32 -5.71
C SER A 40 12.00 -12.88 -4.28
N THR A 41 13.06 -12.67 -3.51
CA THR A 41 12.99 -12.06 -2.19
C THR A 41 12.39 -10.67 -2.39
N SER A 42 11.07 -10.57 -2.29
CA SER A 42 10.39 -9.29 -2.14
C SER A 42 11.05 -8.61 -0.96
N THR A 43 11.71 -7.48 -1.21
CA THR A 43 12.22 -6.58 -0.19
C THR A 43 11.05 -6.26 0.73
N THR A 44 11.04 -6.89 1.90
CA THR A 44 9.95 -6.78 2.88
C THR A 44 9.96 -5.36 3.40
N ASP A 45 9.01 -4.60 2.92
CA ASP A 45 8.79 -3.23 3.36
C ASP A 45 8.29 -3.22 4.81
N MET A 46 8.99 -2.49 5.67
CA MET A 46 8.74 -2.44 7.12
C MET A 46 7.49 -1.63 7.51
N THR A 47 6.48 -1.48 6.67
CA THR A 47 5.27 -0.70 6.99
C THR A 47 4.17 -1.50 7.66
N GLY A 48 4.15 -2.81 7.51
CA GLY A 48 3.41 -3.70 8.39
C GLY A 48 4.41 -4.31 9.37
N ILE A 49 4.37 -3.93 10.64
CA ILE A 49 5.20 -4.58 11.67
C ILE A 49 4.72 -6.02 11.80
N ASP A 50 5.27 -6.90 11.00
CA ASP A 50 5.16 -8.34 11.27
C ASP A 50 6.00 -8.64 12.51
N LYS A 51 5.32 -8.69 13.67
CA LYS A 51 5.95 -8.98 14.96
C LYS A 51 6.70 -10.31 14.96
N ALA A 52 6.30 -11.26 14.12
CA ALA A 52 6.98 -12.55 13.99
C ALA A 52 8.40 -12.39 13.42
N GLN A 53 8.63 -11.45 12.52
CA GLN A 53 9.97 -11.21 11.95
C GLN A 53 10.92 -10.50 12.93
N GLY A 54 10.39 -9.82 13.95
CA GLY A 54 11.14 -9.24 15.06
C GLY A 54 11.20 -10.14 16.28
N SER A 55 10.83 -11.41 16.18
CA SER A 55 10.85 -12.34 17.31
C SER A 55 12.26 -12.57 17.84
N THR A 56 12.33 -12.97 19.11
CA THR A 56 13.62 -13.28 19.77
C THR A 56 14.31 -14.46 19.08
N GLU A 57 13.56 -15.45 18.60
CA GLU A 57 14.05 -16.62 17.87
C GLU A 57 14.69 -16.22 16.54
N ASN A 58 14.04 -15.34 15.79
CA ASN A 58 14.58 -14.84 14.53
C ASN A 58 15.86 -14.05 14.75
N ILE A 59 15.89 -13.15 15.74
CA ILE A 59 17.09 -12.38 16.11
C ILE A 59 18.21 -13.32 16.58
N SER A 60 17.90 -14.39 17.32
CA SER A 60 18.89 -15.39 17.76
C SER A 60 19.53 -16.11 16.57
N SER A 61 18.72 -16.55 15.60
CA SER A 61 19.21 -17.20 14.37
C SER A 61 20.13 -16.25 13.58
N LEU A 62 19.76 -14.97 13.47
CA LEU A 62 20.60 -13.97 12.81
C LEU A 62 21.92 -13.68 13.53
N ASN A 63 21.96 -13.84 14.87
CA ASN A 63 23.20 -13.78 15.64
C ASN A 63 24.17 -14.90 15.24
N GLU A 64 23.66 -16.10 14.95
CA GLU A 64 24.49 -17.21 14.49
C GLU A 64 25.02 -16.98 13.07
N VAL A 65 24.20 -16.44 12.18
CA VAL A 65 24.65 -16.07 10.82
C VAL A 65 25.80 -15.08 10.89
N ILE A 66 25.68 -14.02 11.70
CA ILE A 66 26.74 -13.02 11.86
C ILE A 66 27.99 -13.60 12.52
N ARG A 67 27.83 -14.51 13.50
CA ARG A 67 28.99 -15.16 14.14
C ARG A 67 29.79 -15.99 13.15
N ASN A 68 29.11 -16.66 12.21
CA ASN A 68 29.74 -17.47 11.19
C ASN A 68 30.34 -16.63 10.04
N ASN A 69 29.74 -15.47 9.75
CA ASN A 69 30.24 -14.53 8.73
C ASN A 69 30.18 -13.07 9.24
N PRO A 70 31.14 -12.63 10.06
CA PRO A 70 31.12 -11.31 10.70
C PRO A 70 31.40 -10.13 9.73
N ARG A 71 31.73 -10.40 8.46
CA ARG A 71 31.98 -9.38 7.43
C ARG A 71 30.89 -9.31 6.36
N ASP A 72 29.75 -9.95 6.60
CA ASP A 72 28.60 -9.90 5.70
C ASP A 72 27.70 -8.69 6.02
N PRO A 73 27.67 -7.63 5.20
CA PRO A 73 26.83 -6.46 5.45
C PRO A 73 25.33 -6.81 5.39
N GLU A 74 24.93 -7.81 4.57
CA GLU A 74 23.53 -8.24 4.45
C GLU A 74 23.02 -8.81 5.77
N ALA A 75 23.79 -9.65 6.45
CA ALA A 75 23.41 -10.22 7.72
C ALA A 75 23.12 -9.16 8.79
N TYR A 76 23.93 -8.08 8.84
CA TYR A 76 23.67 -6.94 9.72
C TYR A 76 22.43 -6.15 9.29
N ASN A 77 22.23 -5.91 8.00
CA ASN A 77 21.05 -5.24 7.46
C ASN A 77 19.76 -5.99 7.84
N VAL A 78 19.74 -7.32 7.68
CA VAL A 78 18.58 -8.15 8.02
C VAL A 78 18.32 -8.16 9.51
N ARG A 79 19.37 -8.28 10.37
CA ARG A 79 19.19 -8.23 11.82
C ARG A 79 18.78 -6.83 12.29
N GLY A 80 19.34 -5.77 11.72
CA GLY A 80 18.91 -4.40 11.95
C GLY A 80 17.44 -4.19 11.65
N SER A 81 16.95 -4.77 10.54
CA SER A 81 15.54 -4.75 10.19
C SER A 81 14.68 -5.51 11.20
N ALA A 82 15.13 -6.68 11.68
CA ALA A 82 14.45 -7.43 12.74
C ALA A 82 14.38 -6.65 14.06
N TYR A 83 15.48 -6.00 14.46
CA TYR A 83 15.49 -5.12 15.62
C TYR A 83 14.54 -3.93 15.47
N GLY A 84 14.48 -3.30 14.28
CA GLY A 84 13.55 -2.20 14.01
C GLY A 84 12.09 -2.63 14.16
N ARG A 85 11.72 -3.82 13.66
CA ARG A 85 10.37 -4.40 13.85
C ARG A 85 10.06 -4.73 15.30
N ALA A 86 11.08 -5.14 16.08
CA ALA A 86 10.95 -5.37 17.51
C ALA A 86 10.90 -4.07 18.35
N GLY A 87 10.97 -2.89 17.74
CA GLY A 87 11.05 -1.60 18.42
C GLY A 87 12.41 -1.31 19.08
N LYS A 88 13.42 -2.17 18.86
CA LYS A 88 14.80 -2.03 19.38
C LYS A 88 15.60 -1.12 18.46
N ASN A 89 15.21 0.16 18.45
CA ASN A 89 15.71 1.13 17.48
C ASN A 89 17.22 1.37 17.57
N SER A 90 17.78 1.38 18.77
CA SER A 90 19.21 1.61 19.00
C SER A 90 20.06 0.46 18.43
N GLU A 91 19.62 -0.78 18.65
CA GLU A 91 20.27 -1.99 18.13
C GLU A 91 20.15 -2.03 16.60
N ALA A 92 18.99 -1.67 16.05
CA ALA A 92 18.77 -1.58 14.61
C ALA A 92 19.76 -0.59 13.96
N ILE A 93 19.88 0.63 14.51
CA ILE A 93 20.80 1.65 13.99
C ILE A 93 22.25 1.17 14.09
N LYS A 94 22.64 0.50 15.18
CA LYS A 94 24.00 -0.06 15.32
C LYS A 94 24.30 -1.07 14.22
N ASP A 95 23.38 -1.96 13.93
CA ASP A 95 23.56 -2.96 12.88
C ASP A 95 23.61 -2.32 11.49
N PHE A 96 22.72 -1.39 11.17
CA PHE A 96 22.79 -0.67 9.90
C PHE A 96 24.09 0.12 9.74
N ASN A 97 24.61 0.73 10.83
CA ASN A 97 25.91 1.39 10.81
C ASN A 97 27.04 0.40 10.48
N THR A 98 26.99 -0.80 11.06
CA THR A 98 27.98 -1.85 10.76
C THR A 98 27.86 -2.31 9.29
N ALA A 99 26.63 -2.53 8.80
CA ALA A 99 26.40 -2.87 7.40
C ALA A 99 26.98 -1.81 6.44
N LEU A 100 26.78 -0.53 6.76
CA LEU A 100 27.26 0.61 5.97
C LEU A 100 28.77 0.85 6.10
N GLN A 101 29.40 0.47 7.20
CA GLN A 101 30.85 0.44 7.33
C GLN A 101 31.49 -0.66 6.46
N LEU A 102 30.84 -1.84 6.39
CA LEU A 102 31.27 -2.95 5.55
C LEU A 102 31.01 -2.71 4.07
N ASN A 103 29.88 -2.09 3.73
CA ASN A 103 29.50 -1.72 2.38
C ASN A 103 28.90 -0.29 2.34
N PRO A 104 29.70 0.75 2.06
CA PRO A 104 29.23 2.13 1.97
C PRO A 104 28.22 2.41 0.84
N ASN A 105 28.07 1.49 -0.11
CA ASN A 105 27.12 1.60 -1.24
C ASN A 105 25.87 0.75 -1.03
N PHE A 106 25.60 0.28 0.19
CA PHE A 106 24.46 -0.55 0.49
C PHE A 106 23.19 0.30 0.66
N TYR A 107 22.55 0.67 -0.46
CA TYR A 107 21.41 1.58 -0.49
C TYR A 107 20.21 1.09 0.34
N GLN A 108 19.96 -0.23 0.40
CA GLN A 108 18.88 -0.80 1.24
C GLN A 108 19.13 -0.53 2.74
N ALA A 109 20.36 -0.65 3.21
CA ALA A 109 20.67 -0.38 4.60
C ALA A 109 20.47 1.10 4.97
N TYR A 110 20.78 2.04 4.05
CA TYR A 110 20.40 3.44 4.23
C TYR A 110 18.87 3.60 4.33
N ALA A 111 18.09 3.04 3.41
CA ALA A 111 16.65 3.17 3.43
C ALA A 111 16.00 2.54 4.68
N ASN A 112 16.52 1.39 5.13
CA ASN A 112 16.05 0.72 6.34
C ASN A 112 16.39 1.54 7.59
N ARG A 113 17.59 2.13 7.66
CA ARG A 113 17.97 3.02 8.76
C ARG A 113 17.13 4.30 8.75
N ALA A 114 16.85 4.86 7.58
CA ALA A 114 15.94 5.99 7.43
C ALA A 114 14.55 5.71 7.99
N LEU A 115 14.01 4.51 7.76
CA LEU A 115 12.72 4.12 8.31
C LEU A 115 12.74 4.08 9.84
N VAL A 116 13.81 3.54 10.46
CA VAL A 116 13.96 3.56 11.91
C VAL A 116 14.08 5.00 12.43
N TYR A 117 14.87 5.86 11.77
CA TYR A 117 14.95 7.28 12.15
C TYR A 117 13.58 7.98 12.06
N ARG A 118 12.81 7.70 11.00
CA ARG A 118 11.45 8.24 10.87
C ARG A 118 10.56 7.82 12.05
N ASN A 119 10.57 6.54 12.41
CA ASN A 119 9.78 6.01 13.52
C ASN A 119 10.19 6.61 14.88
N MET A 120 11.45 7.05 15.01
CA MET A 120 11.95 7.79 16.18
C MET A 120 11.65 9.29 16.14
N GLY A 121 11.03 9.81 15.07
CA GLY A 121 10.83 11.25 14.87
C GLY A 121 12.07 12.01 14.39
N ASN A 122 13.16 11.32 14.07
CA ASN A 122 14.41 11.90 13.61
C ASN A 122 14.35 12.22 12.10
N THR A 123 13.47 13.13 11.72
CA THR A 123 13.09 13.42 10.32
C THR A 123 14.29 13.83 9.45
N ALA A 124 15.22 14.63 10.00
CA ALA A 124 16.39 15.10 9.23
C ALA A 124 17.34 13.94 8.84
N GLN A 125 17.62 13.03 9.79
CA GLN A 125 18.45 11.86 9.52
C GLN A 125 17.76 10.89 8.55
N ALA A 126 16.46 10.69 8.72
CA ALA A 126 15.67 9.87 7.79
C ALA A 126 15.72 10.42 6.35
N ALA A 127 15.52 11.72 6.17
CA ALA A 127 15.59 12.36 4.86
C ALA A 127 16.99 12.25 4.21
N ALA A 128 18.04 12.43 5.01
CA ALA A 128 19.42 12.29 4.55
C ALA A 128 19.72 10.86 4.09
N ASP A 129 19.31 9.85 4.85
CA ASP A 129 19.53 8.45 4.52
C ASP A 129 18.72 8.00 3.29
N TYR A 130 17.43 8.38 3.17
CA TYR A 130 16.68 8.12 1.94
C TYR A 130 17.34 8.79 0.72
N SER A 131 17.79 10.04 0.87
CA SER A 131 18.48 10.76 -0.21
C SER A 131 19.79 10.07 -0.61
N LYS A 132 20.52 9.51 0.38
CA LYS A 132 21.73 8.72 0.10
C LYS A 132 21.41 7.42 -0.63
N ALA A 133 20.35 6.72 -0.22
CA ALA A 133 19.88 5.51 -0.92
C ALA A 133 19.54 5.81 -2.40
N ILE A 134 18.81 6.90 -2.65
CA ILE A 134 18.47 7.36 -4.01
C ILE A 134 19.73 7.73 -4.81
N GLN A 135 20.68 8.42 -4.19
CA GLN A 135 21.94 8.79 -4.85
C GLN A 135 22.72 7.56 -5.31
N ILE A 136 22.74 6.49 -4.50
CA ILE A 136 23.45 5.24 -4.81
C ILE A 136 22.68 4.43 -5.86
N ASN A 137 21.37 4.29 -5.67
CA ASN A 137 20.50 3.58 -6.60
C ASN A 137 19.24 4.42 -6.94
N PRO A 138 19.30 5.19 -8.06
CA PRO A 138 18.15 6.01 -8.48
C PRO A 138 16.92 5.20 -8.95
N GLN A 139 17.04 3.87 -9.08
CA GLN A 139 15.93 2.98 -9.46
C GLN A 139 15.24 2.37 -8.22
N TYR A 140 15.66 2.74 -7.01
CA TYR A 140 15.09 2.17 -5.79
C TYR A 140 13.84 2.96 -5.36
N ASP A 141 12.68 2.54 -5.83
CA ASP A 141 11.37 3.17 -5.62
C ASP A 141 10.99 3.30 -4.14
N ALA A 142 11.32 2.31 -3.30
CA ALA A 142 11.03 2.32 -1.87
C ALA A 142 11.67 3.52 -1.14
N ALA A 143 12.84 4.00 -1.58
CA ALA A 143 13.47 5.18 -0.99
C ALA A 143 12.73 6.47 -1.35
N TYR A 144 12.22 6.59 -2.58
CA TYR A 144 11.35 7.71 -2.97
C TYR A 144 10.03 7.69 -2.17
N ILE A 145 9.39 6.52 -2.03
CA ILE A 145 8.15 6.39 -1.24
C ILE A 145 8.41 6.77 0.22
N GLY A 146 9.51 6.30 0.81
CA GLY A 146 9.90 6.63 2.17
C GLY A 146 10.13 8.11 2.39
N ARG A 147 10.88 8.77 1.49
CA ARG A 147 11.16 10.22 1.56
C ARG A 147 9.92 11.06 1.25
N GLY A 148 9.13 10.65 0.28
CA GLY A 148 7.85 11.29 -0.04
C GLY A 148 6.90 11.31 1.16
N ASN A 149 6.84 10.21 1.92
CA ASN A 149 6.08 10.15 3.16
C ASN A 149 6.57 11.15 4.21
N LEU A 150 7.89 11.31 4.38
CA LEU A 150 8.45 12.32 5.28
C LEU A 150 8.03 13.73 4.84
N TYR A 151 8.17 14.05 3.57
CA TYR A 151 7.79 15.35 3.03
C TYR A 151 6.29 15.63 3.20
N ARG A 152 5.43 14.61 2.94
CA ARG A 152 3.99 14.76 3.13
C ARG A 152 3.63 15.04 4.59
N GLN A 153 4.22 14.32 5.54
CA GLN A 153 4.03 14.54 6.98
C GLN A 153 4.53 15.91 7.44
N ALA A 154 5.58 16.44 6.80
CA ALA A 154 6.10 17.78 7.04
C ALA A 154 5.31 18.89 6.31
N GLY A 155 4.22 18.57 5.61
CA GLY A 155 3.45 19.53 4.82
C GLY A 155 4.12 19.99 3.52
N GLN A 156 5.25 19.41 3.16
CA GLN A 156 6.03 19.71 1.95
C GLN A 156 5.44 18.96 0.73
N LEU A 157 4.20 19.29 0.38
CA LEU A 157 3.39 18.51 -0.56
C LEU A 157 3.97 18.45 -1.98
N ASP A 158 4.68 19.48 -2.44
CA ASP A 158 5.30 19.48 -3.78
C ASP A 158 6.48 18.49 -3.86
N GLN A 159 7.30 18.45 -2.80
CA GLN A 159 8.43 17.51 -2.73
C GLN A 159 7.91 16.07 -2.59
N ALA A 160 6.88 15.86 -1.79
CA ALA A 160 6.22 14.56 -1.65
C ALA A 160 5.63 14.09 -2.99
N MET A 161 4.92 14.97 -3.71
CA MET A 161 4.36 14.69 -5.03
C MET A 161 5.44 14.24 -6.01
N ASN A 162 6.58 14.94 -6.07
CA ASN A 162 7.68 14.59 -6.94
C ASN A 162 8.25 13.21 -6.63
N ASP A 163 8.43 12.90 -5.35
CA ASP A 163 8.96 11.60 -4.93
C ASP A 163 7.98 10.46 -5.26
N PHE A 164 6.69 10.59 -4.96
CA PHE A 164 5.71 9.57 -5.34
C PHE A 164 5.60 9.41 -6.87
N GLN A 165 5.70 10.50 -7.61
CA GLN A 165 5.69 10.45 -9.07
C GLN A 165 6.93 9.72 -9.61
N GLN A 166 8.11 9.92 -9.03
CA GLN A 166 9.31 9.15 -9.40
C GLN A 166 9.14 7.66 -9.10
N ALA A 167 8.64 7.29 -7.93
CA ALA A 167 8.37 5.89 -7.60
C ALA A 167 7.42 5.24 -8.62
N ILE A 168 6.37 5.95 -9.03
CA ILE A 168 5.40 5.46 -10.00
C ILE A 168 6.02 5.34 -11.41
N GLN A 169 6.87 6.28 -11.82
CA GLN A 169 7.61 6.22 -13.09
C GLN A 169 8.59 5.03 -13.13
N LEU A 170 9.06 4.58 -11.98
CA LEU A 170 9.86 3.36 -11.83
C LEU A 170 9.02 2.07 -11.84
N ASN A 171 7.72 2.18 -12.17
CA ASN A 171 6.77 1.06 -12.22
C ASN A 171 6.62 0.34 -10.87
N THR A 172 6.62 1.08 -9.77
CA THR A 172 6.39 0.50 -8.45
C THR A 172 5.07 -0.25 -8.37
N THR A 173 5.07 -1.39 -7.72
CA THR A 173 3.87 -2.14 -7.33
C THR A 173 3.46 -1.85 -5.88
N ASP A 174 4.10 -0.91 -5.23
CA ASP A 174 3.79 -0.50 -3.87
C ASP A 174 2.53 0.40 -3.84
N PRO A 175 1.42 -0.06 -3.25
CA PRO A 175 0.15 0.69 -3.22
C PRO A 175 0.28 2.04 -2.51
N ARG A 176 1.27 2.19 -1.62
CA ARG A 176 1.46 3.41 -0.84
C ARG A 176 1.88 4.61 -1.68
N ALA A 177 2.58 4.40 -2.79
CA ALA A 177 2.92 5.49 -3.70
C ALA A 177 1.65 6.15 -4.25
N TYR A 178 0.72 5.35 -4.72
CA TYR A 178 -0.57 5.79 -5.24
C TYR A 178 -1.48 6.34 -4.14
N HIS A 179 -1.64 5.61 -3.03
CA HIS A 179 -2.45 6.08 -1.91
C HIS A 179 -2.00 7.47 -1.42
N ASN A 180 -0.71 7.67 -1.16
CA ASN A 180 -0.20 8.93 -0.65
C ASN A 180 -0.24 10.06 -1.68
N ARG A 181 -0.06 9.77 -2.98
CA ARG A 181 -0.26 10.76 -4.04
C ARG A 181 -1.74 11.14 -4.16
N GLY A 182 -2.65 10.17 -4.02
CA GLY A 182 -4.09 10.40 -3.94
C GLY A 182 -4.47 11.36 -2.81
N LEU A 183 -3.89 11.19 -1.62
CA LEU A 183 -4.10 12.11 -0.50
C LEU A 183 -3.61 13.54 -0.82
N ILE A 184 -2.51 13.69 -1.56
CA ILE A 184 -2.04 15.02 -2.00
C ILE A 184 -3.02 15.60 -3.03
N TYR A 185 -3.52 14.82 -3.98
CA TYR A 185 -4.55 15.27 -4.92
C TYR A 185 -5.81 15.71 -4.20
N GLN A 186 -6.28 14.99 -3.17
CA GLN A 186 -7.40 15.42 -2.33
C GLN A 186 -7.14 16.78 -1.65
N ALA A 187 -5.97 16.95 -1.04
CA ALA A 187 -5.59 18.20 -0.38
C ALA A 187 -5.57 19.40 -1.36
N ARG A 188 -5.42 19.13 -2.66
CA ARG A 188 -5.47 20.12 -3.74
C ARG A 188 -6.85 20.22 -4.42
N ASN A 189 -7.88 19.58 -3.87
CA ASN A 189 -9.23 19.47 -4.44
C ASN A 189 -9.25 18.82 -5.85
N GLN A 190 -8.24 18.02 -6.19
CA GLN A 190 -8.12 17.30 -7.45
C GLN A 190 -8.73 15.90 -7.31
N HIS A 191 -10.03 15.84 -7.01
CA HIS A 191 -10.72 14.62 -6.60
C HIS A 191 -10.75 13.53 -7.67
N LYS A 192 -10.77 13.87 -8.97
CA LYS A 192 -10.74 12.88 -10.06
C LYS A 192 -9.41 12.12 -10.08
N GLN A 193 -8.29 12.85 -9.99
CA GLN A 193 -6.95 12.24 -9.92
C GLN A 193 -6.76 11.43 -8.63
N ALA A 194 -7.33 11.90 -7.52
CA ALA A 194 -7.33 11.15 -6.27
C ALA A 194 -8.06 9.80 -6.40
N ILE A 195 -9.23 9.76 -7.06
CA ILE A 195 -9.99 8.53 -7.31
C ILE A 195 -9.19 7.55 -8.17
N GLU A 196 -8.51 8.00 -9.22
CA GLU A 196 -7.66 7.17 -10.07
C GLU A 196 -6.52 6.53 -9.26
N ASP A 197 -5.85 7.31 -8.45
CA ASP A 197 -4.75 6.85 -7.61
C ASP A 197 -5.23 5.87 -6.51
N PHE A 198 -6.29 6.19 -5.79
CA PHE A 198 -6.85 5.26 -4.80
C PHE A 198 -7.35 3.97 -5.45
N SER A 199 -7.92 4.04 -6.66
CA SER A 199 -8.36 2.83 -7.39
C SER A 199 -7.17 1.95 -7.77
N THR A 200 -6.04 2.55 -8.14
CA THR A 200 -4.81 1.81 -8.38
C THR A 200 -4.26 1.19 -7.09
N ALA A 201 -4.25 1.93 -5.97
CA ALA A 201 -3.84 1.40 -4.68
C ALA A 201 -4.71 0.21 -4.23
N ILE A 202 -6.04 0.30 -4.43
CA ILE A 202 -6.99 -0.79 -4.16
C ILE A 202 -6.71 -2.00 -5.06
N SER A 203 -6.42 -1.79 -6.33
CA SER A 203 -6.08 -2.89 -7.25
C SER A 203 -4.82 -3.63 -6.83
N LEU A 204 -3.83 -2.92 -6.29
CA LEU A 204 -2.57 -3.49 -5.80
C LEU A 204 -2.72 -4.17 -4.43
N GLN A 205 -3.57 -3.62 -3.56
CA GLN A 205 -3.83 -4.15 -2.21
C GLN A 205 -5.32 -4.02 -1.85
N PRO A 206 -6.17 -5.01 -2.24
CA PRO A 206 -7.62 -4.93 -2.05
C PRO A 206 -8.09 -5.03 -0.58
N ASP A 207 -7.25 -5.48 0.31
CA ASP A 207 -7.52 -5.67 1.74
C ASP A 207 -7.11 -4.47 2.63
N ALA A 208 -6.60 -3.40 2.04
CA ALA A 208 -6.30 -2.16 2.76
C ALA A 208 -7.54 -1.26 2.83
N ALA A 209 -7.94 -0.87 4.04
CA ALA A 209 -9.15 -0.05 4.26
C ALA A 209 -8.98 1.42 3.87
N GLU A 210 -7.79 1.98 4.06
CA GLU A 210 -7.52 3.41 3.90
C GLU A 210 -7.75 3.94 2.46
N PRO A 211 -7.35 3.23 1.38
CA PRO A 211 -7.63 3.72 0.03
C PRO A 211 -9.12 3.78 -0.30
N TYR A 212 -9.94 2.85 0.22
CA TYR A 212 -11.39 2.91 0.07
C TYR A 212 -11.97 4.13 0.78
N ASN A 213 -11.57 4.37 2.04
CA ASN A 213 -12.01 5.57 2.76
C ASN A 213 -11.59 6.86 2.03
N GLY A 214 -10.35 6.93 1.53
CA GLY A 214 -9.85 8.05 0.74
C GLY A 214 -10.66 8.26 -0.55
N ARG A 215 -10.96 7.19 -1.30
CA ARG A 215 -11.74 7.27 -2.53
C ARG A 215 -13.18 7.70 -2.26
N GLY A 216 -13.80 7.16 -1.22
CA GLY A 216 -15.13 7.56 -0.76
C GLY A 216 -15.23 9.04 -0.45
N ILE A 217 -14.26 9.62 0.25
CA ILE A 217 -14.18 11.08 0.50
C ILE A 217 -14.13 11.87 -0.82
N SER A 218 -13.38 11.39 -1.81
CA SER A 218 -13.32 12.05 -3.12
C SER A 218 -14.63 11.94 -3.89
N TYR A 219 -15.36 10.81 -3.78
CA TYR A 219 -16.71 10.67 -4.35
C TYR A 219 -17.70 11.64 -3.70
N VAL A 220 -17.70 11.78 -2.37
CA VAL A 220 -18.53 12.79 -1.68
C VAL A 220 -18.28 14.18 -2.23
N ALA A 221 -17.02 14.57 -2.39
CA ALA A 221 -16.64 15.89 -2.90
C ALA A 221 -17.12 16.14 -4.34
N LEU A 222 -17.35 15.06 -5.12
CA LEU A 222 -17.92 15.14 -6.47
C LEU A 222 -19.44 14.94 -6.51
N GLY A 223 -20.10 14.74 -5.36
CA GLY A 223 -21.55 14.53 -5.26
C GLY A 223 -22.00 13.11 -5.58
N ASP A 224 -21.08 12.14 -5.59
CA ASP A 224 -21.36 10.73 -5.85
C ASP A 224 -21.50 9.96 -4.53
N ASP A 225 -22.62 10.17 -3.84
CA ASP A 225 -22.91 9.59 -2.54
C ASP A 225 -23.08 8.07 -2.59
N ASP A 226 -23.44 7.49 -3.73
CA ASP A 226 -23.65 6.04 -3.86
C ASP A 226 -22.31 5.30 -3.87
N ASN A 227 -21.37 5.69 -4.71
CA ASN A 227 -20.03 5.12 -4.73
C ASN A 227 -19.27 5.40 -3.42
N ALA A 228 -19.46 6.59 -2.83
CA ALA A 228 -18.89 6.91 -1.53
C ALA A 228 -19.37 5.95 -0.44
N PHE A 229 -20.68 5.67 -0.40
CA PHE A 229 -21.28 4.78 0.58
C PHE A 229 -20.74 3.35 0.48
N ASP A 230 -20.60 2.83 -0.74
CA ASP A 230 -20.04 1.49 -0.97
C ASP A 230 -18.58 1.39 -0.52
N ASP A 231 -17.80 2.43 -0.80
CA ASP A 231 -16.41 2.52 -0.37
C ASP A 231 -16.27 2.60 1.16
N PHE A 232 -17.08 3.43 1.84
CA PHE A 232 -17.06 3.50 3.32
C PHE A 232 -17.50 2.19 3.97
N ASN A 233 -18.50 1.51 3.41
CA ASN A 233 -18.91 0.19 3.89
C ASN A 233 -17.79 -0.84 3.72
N THR A 234 -17.05 -0.80 2.60
CA THR A 234 -15.92 -1.69 2.36
C THR A 234 -14.79 -1.39 3.34
N ALA A 235 -14.44 -0.11 3.55
CA ALA A 235 -13.44 0.29 4.52
C ALA A 235 -13.77 -0.21 5.94
N ILE A 236 -15.02 -0.02 6.40
CA ILE A 236 -15.49 -0.51 7.71
C ILE A 236 -15.46 -2.03 7.81
N LYS A 237 -15.76 -2.74 6.72
CA LYS A 237 -15.70 -4.20 6.68
C LYS A 237 -14.27 -4.73 6.79
N LEU A 238 -13.31 -4.05 6.18
CA LEU A 238 -11.90 -4.39 6.23
C LEU A 238 -11.27 -4.02 7.56
N ASP A 239 -11.61 -2.83 8.09
CA ASP A 239 -11.19 -2.37 9.41
C ASP A 239 -12.34 -1.64 10.12
N GLY A 240 -13.00 -2.34 11.02
CA GLY A 240 -14.14 -1.82 11.80
C GLY A 240 -13.75 -0.88 12.95
N ASP A 241 -12.47 -0.68 13.20
CA ASP A 241 -11.97 0.14 14.30
C ASP A 241 -11.55 1.55 13.85
N ILE A 242 -11.70 1.86 12.57
CA ILE A 242 -11.47 3.21 12.01
C ILE A 242 -12.67 4.12 12.27
N ALA A 243 -12.53 5.05 13.20
CA ALA A 243 -13.59 6.03 13.54
C ALA A 243 -14.03 6.87 12.32
N GLU A 244 -13.10 7.23 11.44
CA GLU A 244 -13.35 8.01 10.24
C GLU A 244 -14.32 7.31 9.28
N GLY A 245 -14.16 6.02 9.04
CA GLY A 245 -15.04 5.24 8.16
C GLY A 245 -16.50 5.29 8.63
N TRP A 246 -16.73 5.11 9.94
CA TRP A 246 -18.06 5.20 10.54
C TRP A 246 -18.66 6.60 10.45
N ALA A 247 -17.86 7.65 10.68
CA ALA A 247 -18.34 9.01 10.57
C ALA A 247 -18.66 9.41 9.13
N ASN A 248 -17.86 8.94 8.16
CA ASN A 248 -18.09 9.18 6.74
C ASN A 248 -19.34 8.43 6.24
N GLN A 249 -19.55 7.18 6.68
CA GLN A 249 -20.81 6.47 6.42
C GLN A 249 -22.02 7.23 7.00
N ALA A 250 -21.89 7.75 8.22
CA ALA A 250 -22.96 8.51 8.87
C ALA A 250 -23.30 9.78 8.08
N LEU A 251 -22.32 10.46 7.50
CA LEU A 251 -22.53 11.63 6.64
C LEU A 251 -23.43 11.26 5.44
N ILE A 252 -23.20 10.12 4.80
CA ILE A 252 -24.07 9.68 3.69
C ILE A 252 -25.49 9.38 4.17
N TYR A 253 -25.66 8.77 5.35
CA TYR A 253 -27.00 8.61 5.92
C TYR A 253 -27.69 9.96 6.20
N GLU A 254 -26.94 10.99 6.67
CA GLU A 254 -27.49 12.36 6.83
C GLU A 254 -27.93 12.94 5.48
N HIS A 255 -27.11 12.84 4.43
CA HIS A 255 -27.47 13.32 3.07
C HIS A 255 -28.74 12.64 2.55
N ARG A 256 -28.94 11.36 2.87
CA ARG A 256 -30.13 10.57 2.49
C ARG A 256 -31.33 10.83 3.44
N GLY A 257 -31.19 11.70 4.43
CA GLY A 257 -32.24 12.03 5.40
C GLY A 257 -32.47 10.96 6.49
N ASP A 258 -31.66 9.89 6.52
CA ASP A 258 -31.78 8.84 7.54
C ASP A 258 -30.99 9.19 8.79
N LYS A 259 -31.53 10.14 9.55
CA LYS A 259 -30.92 10.61 10.79
C LYS A 259 -30.72 9.52 11.83
N LYS A 260 -31.60 8.50 11.86
CA LYS A 260 -31.52 7.41 12.83
C LYS A 260 -30.29 6.53 12.59
N ARG A 261 -30.03 6.14 11.31
CA ARG A 261 -28.82 5.38 10.96
C ARG A 261 -27.57 6.25 11.09
N ALA A 262 -27.64 7.52 10.70
CA ALA A 262 -26.56 8.48 10.89
C ALA A 262 -26.13 8.57 12.36
N ALA A 263 -27.08 8.79 13.30
CA ALA A 263 -26.80 8.86 14.72
C ALA A 263 -26.09 7.59 15.24
N LYS A 264 -26.54 6.41 14.79
CA LYS A 264 -25.90 5.13 15.18
C LYS A 264 -24.45 5.03 14.71
N SER A 265 -24.17 5.39 13.46
CA SER A 265 -22.81 5.34 12.91
C SER A 265 -21.90 6.40 13.54
N TYR A 266 -22.39 7.62 13.78
CA TYR A 266 -21.65 8.62 14.55
C TYR A 266 -21.36 8.19 15.99
N ALA A 267 -22.32 7.54 16.66
CA ALA A 267 -22.09 6.99 17.99
C ALA A 267 -20.99 5.94 18.00
N ARG A 268 -20.93 5.07 16.98
CA ARG A 268 -19.85 4.09 16.85
C ARG A 268 -18.51 4.78 16.63
N ALA A 269 -18.44 5.79 15.74
CA ALA A 269 -17.22 6.58 15.52
C ALA A 269 -16.73 7.27 16.81
N ALA A 270 -17.64 7.90 17.58
CA ALA A 270 -17.30 8.54 18.85
C ALA A 270 -16.91 7.55 19.95
N GLN A 271 -17.41 6.31 19.90
CA GLN A 271 -16.96 5.23 20.80
C GLN A 271 -15.53 4.79 20.49
N LEU A 272 -15.15 4.73 19.20
CA LEU A 272 -13.80 4.36 18.75
C LEU A 272 -12.80 5.47 19.04
N ASP A 273 -13.14 6.71 18.72
CA ASP A 273 -12.37 7.90 19.07
C ASP A 273 -13.25 8.99 19.72
N PRO A 274 -13.25 9.08 21.05
CA PRO A 274 -14.05 10.07 21.76
C PRO A 274 -13.66 11.53 21.50
N LYS A 275 -12.53 11.78 20.84
CA LYS A 275 -12.06 13.12 20.47
C LYS A 275 -12.30 13.44 18.99
N TYR A 276 -12.81 12.49 18.21
CA TYR A 276 -13.03 12.69 16.79
C TYR A 276 -14.17 13.68 16.53
N LYS A 277 -13.78 14.90 16.24
CA LYS A 277 -14.70 16.04 16.11
C LYS A 277 -15.86 15.79 15.12
N PRO A 278 -15.64 15.23 13.90
CA PRO A 278 -16.75 14.97 12.98
C PRO A 278 -17.84 14.07 13.56
N ALA A 279 -17.48 13.06 14.36
CA ALA A 279 -18.46 12.19 15.02
C ALA A 279 -19.23 12.92 16.11
N ILE A 280 -18.55 13.74 16.93
CA ILE A 280 -19.18 14.53 18.00
C ILE A 280 -20.18 15.53 17.39
N ASP A 281 -19.77 16.28 16.39
CA ASP A 281 -20.60 17.28 15.69
C ASP A 281 -21.81 16.59 15.00
N GLY A 282 -21.58 15.42 14.39
CA GLY A 282 -22.62 14.61 13.74
C GLY A 282 -23.67 14.10 14.75
N LEU A 283 -23.25 13.63 15.93
CA LEU A 283 -24.17 13.27 17.01
C LEU A 283 -25.01 14.45 17.46
N ALA A 284 -24.43 15.64 17.56
CA ALA A 284 -25.19 16.84 17.94
C ALA A 284 -26.27 17.19 16.91
N ARG A 285 -25.96 17.05 15.59
CA ARG A 285 -26.93 17.33 14.50
C ARG A 285 -28.04 16.28 14.42
N THR A 286 -27.75 15.05 14.82
CA THR A 286 -28.71 13.92 14.74
C THR A 286 -29.44 13.65 16.05
N ARG A 287 -29.24 14.46 17.11
CA ARG A 287 -29.96 14.37 18.38
C ARG A 287 -31.47 14.48 18.17
N GLY A 288 -32.22 13.52 18.70
CA GLY A 288 -33.68 13.50 18.62
C GLY A 288 -34.26 12.80 17.40
N ALA A 289 -33.43 12.05 16.67
CA ALA A 289 -33.87 11.24 15.52
C ALA A 289 -34.31 9.83 15.95
#